data_f50e628ab70545c0f1303d9218c36814
#
_entry.id   f50e628ab70545c0f1303d9218c36814
#
_cell.length_a   1.000
_cell.length_b   1.000
_cell.length_c   1.000
_cell.angle_alpha   90.00
_cell.angle_beta   90.00
_cell.angle_gamma   90.00
#
_symmetry.space_group_name_H-M   'P 1'
#
loop_
_entity.id
_entity.type
_entity.pdbx_description
1 polymer ?
#
loop_
_entity_poly.entity_id
_entity_poly.type
_entity_poly.pdbx_seq_one_letter_code
_entity_poly.pdbx_strand_id
1 'polypeptide(L)'
;NPVLAEVVPALARRNAGLLSTMHQSVLHHHERDGAAWTLEWFTLPDMIRTTSASLLHGLAITQSIEADKTAMNNNLTPGLLAEAATYALAAYMPKSEAQLLVKDAIQAVSGCDNKQKDFLDIIASSNTHPINWEALRNPTNYLGAANAFIDAVLEEVKK
;
A
#
# COMPACT_ATOMS: atom_id res chain seq x y z
N ASN A 1 14.59 -11.71 -2.49
CA ASN A 1 13.15 -12.00 -2.61
C ASN A 1 12.56 -12.20 -1.21
N PRO A 2 11.44 -11.57 -0.89
CA PRO A 2 10.77 -11.72 0.41
C PRO A 2 10.02 -13.07 0.47
N VAL A 3 10.74 -14.18 0.49
CA VAL A 3 10.17 -15.53 0.40
C VAL A 3 9.09 -15.79 1.45
N LEU A 4 9.29 -15.33 2.69
CA LEU A 4 8.28 -15.50 3.74
C LEU A 4 6.97 -14.76 3.41
N ALA A 5 7.06 -13.58 2.79
CA ALA A 5 5.89 -12.81 2.36
C ALA A 5 5.11 -13.50 1.22
N GLU A 6 5.79 -14.35 0.42
CA GLU A 6 5.16 -15.16 -0.63
C GLU A 6 4.53 -16.43 -0.05
N VAL A 7 5.15 -17.03 0.98
CA VAL A 7 4.67 -18.24 1.63
C VAL A 7 3.36 -18.01 2.40
N VAL A 8 3.22 -16.90 3.12
CA VAL A 8 2.01 -16.60 3.92
C VAL A 8 0.72 -16.62 3.08
N PRO A 9 0.61 -15.91 1.95
CA PRO A 9 -0.59 -16.00 1.11
C PRO A 9 -0.77 -17.38 0.45
N ALA A 10 0.30 -18.13 0.19
CA ALA A 10 0.18 -19.49 -0.32
C ALA A 10 -0.44 -20.43 0.73
N LEU A 11 -0.04 -20.32 1.99
CA LEU A 11 -0.62 -21.05 3.11
C LEU A 11 -2.10 -20.66 3.33
N ALA A 12 -2.45 -19.39 3.20
CA ALA A 12 -3.84 -18.92 3.29
C ALA A 12 -4.71 -19.53 2.19
N ARG A 13 -4.23 -19.57 0.95
CA ARG A 13 -4.93 -20.20 -0.19
C ARG A 13 -5.08 -21.70 0.00
N ARG A 14 -4.04 -22.37 0.54
CA ARG A 14 -4.13 -23.80 0.90
C ARG A 14 -5.25 -24.03 1.92
N ASN A 15 -5.34 -23.22 2.97
CA ASN A 15 -6.39 -23.33 3.98
C ASN A 15 -7.79 -23.11 3.40
N ALA A 16 -7.96 -22.22 2.44
CA ALA A 16 -9.24 -22.05 1.75
C ALA A 16 -9.67 -23.35 1.03
N GLY A 17 -8.73 -24.09 0.41
CA GLY A 17 -9.00 -25.39 -0.16
C GLY A 17 -9.36 -26.46 0.90
N LEU A 18 -8.61 -26.50 2.01
CA LEU A 18 -8.89 -27.40 3.13
C LEU A 18 -10.23 -27.11 3.79
N LEU A 19 -10.65 -25.86 3.88
CA LEU A 19 -11.99 -25.48 4.37
C LEU A 19 -13.10 -26.09 3.50
N SER A 20 -12.93 -26.07 2.18
CA SER A 20 -13.86 -26.74 1.27
C SER A 20 -13.95 -28.24 1.56
N THR A 21 -12.81 -28.89 1.83
CA THR A 21 -12.76 -30.32 2.23
C THR A 21 -13.45 -30.54 3.58
N MET A 22 -13.28 -29.65 4.56
CA MET A 22 -14.00 -29.71 5.84
C MET A 22 -15.52 -29.63 5.65
N HIS A 23 -16.00 -28.81 4.72
CA HIS A 23 -17.45 -28.77 4.43
C HIS A 23 -17.97 -30.09 3.85
N GLN A 24 -17.14 -30.87 3.14
CA GLN A 24 -17.54 -32.20 2.68
C GLN A 24 -17.67 -33.19 3.83
N SER A 25 -16.91 -33.05 4.92
CA SER A 25 -17.02 -33.93 6.09
C SER A 25 -18.30 -33.71 6.92
N VAL A 26 -19.04 -32.63 6.67
CA VAL A 26 -20.34 -32.38 7.31
C VAL A 26 -21.45 -33.25 6.72
N LEU A 27 -21.28 -33.77 5.51
CA LEU A 27 -22.28 -34.58 4.81
C LEU A 27 -22.18 -36.04 5.26
N HIS A 28 -23.05 -36.44 6.19
CA HIS A 28 -23.14 -37.79 6.72
C HIS A 28 -24.27 -38.58 6.05
N HIS A 29 -24.01 -39.84 5.73
CA HIS A 29 -25.02 -40.75 5.21
C HIS A 29 -25.92 -41.34 6.32
N HIS A 30 -25.31 -41.57 7.49
CA HIS A 30 -25.94 -42.09 8.69
C HIS A 30 -25.32 -41.44 9.93
N GLU A 31 -25.85 -41.73 11.11
CA GLU A 31 -25.20 -41.37 12.37
C GLU A 31 -23.83 -42.06 12.44
N ARG A 32 -22.76 -41.28 12.74
CA ARG A 32 -21.40 -41.76 12.87
C ARG A 32 -20.81 -42.31 11.55
N ASP A 33 -20.98 -41.55 10.47
CA ASP A 33 -20.36 -41.86 9.17
C ASP A 33 -18.84 -41.87 9.30
N GLY A 34 -18.25 -43.08 9.19
CA GLY A 34 -16.79 -43.24 9.33
C GLY A 34 -15.98 -42.57 8.21
N ALA A 35 -16.55 -42.42 7.01
CA ALA A 35 -15.87 -41.75 5.91
C ALA A 35 -15.78 -40.23 6.14
N ALA A 36 -16.88 -39.61 6.53
CA ALA A 36 -16.94 -38.19 6.86
C ALA A 36 -15.99 -37.87 8.04
N TRP A 37 -16.05 -38.71 9.07
CA TRP A 37 -15.18 -38.55 10.26
C TRP A 37 -13.68 -38.73 9.94
N THR A 38 -13.33 -39.69 9.12
CA THR A 38 -11.95 -39.90 8.68
C THR A 38 -11.46 -38.71 7.85
N LEU A 39 -12.30 -38.14 7.00
CA LEU A 39 -11.97 -36.95 6.22
C LEU A 39 -11.68 -35.74 7.11
N GLU A 40 -12.44 -35.56 8.18
CA GLU A 40 -12.18 -34.53 9.19
C GLU A 40 -10.79 -34.73 9.85
N TRP A 41 -10.45 -35.98 10.22
CA TRP A 41 -9.16 -36.28 10.83
C TRP A 41 -7.96 -36.03 9.93
N PHE A 42 -8.12 -36.15 8.62
CA PHE A 42 -7.06 -35.78 7.67
C PHE A 42 -6.97 -34.28 7.49
N THR A 43 -8.09 -33.60 7.48
CA THR A 43 -8.17 -32.19 7.07
C THR A 43 -7.86 -31.22 8.21
N LEU A 44 -8.46 -31.43 9.39
CA LEU A 44 -8.33 -30.49 10.51
C LEU A 44 -6.89 -30.33 11.01
N PRO A 45 -6.09 -31.39 11.20
CA PRO A 45 -4.69 -31.23 11.60
C PRO A 45 -3.87 -30.46 10.57
N ASP A 46 -4.14 -30.66 9.28
CA ASP A 46 -3.46 -29.91 8.20
C ASP A 46 -3.83 -28.41 8.21
N MET A 47 -5.08 -28.08 8.48
CA MET A 47 -5.53 -26.70 8.65
C MET A 47 -4.81 -26.03 9.82
N ILE A 48 -4.73 -26.71 10.96
CA ILE A 48 -4.05 -26.21 12.16
C ILE A 48 -2.56 -25.96 11.87
N ARG A 49 -1.87 -26.95 11.27
CA ARG A 49 -0.44 -26.81 10.93
C ARG A 49 -0.20 -25.66 9.94
N THR A 50 -1.04 -25.55 8.92
CA THR A 50 -0.95 -24.51 7.91
C THR A 50 -1.17 -23.13 8.52
N THR A 51 -2.16 -22.99 9.40
CA THR A 51 -2.43 -21.74 10.13
C THR A 51 -1.27 -21.38 11.06
N SER A 52 -0.77 -22.34 11.83
CA SER A 52 0.35 -22.12 12.74
C SER A 52 1.62 -21.67 12.00
N ALA A 53 1.95 -22.32 10.88
CA ALA A 53 3.07 -21.92 10.05
C ALA A 53 2.88 -20.50 9.48
N SER A 54 1.67 -20.16 9.02
CA SER A 54 1.35 -18.83 8.52
C SER A 54 1.54 -17.75 9.60
N LEU A 55 1.08 -18.01 10.82
CA LEU A 55 1.23 -17.09 11.95
C LEU A 55 2.69 -16.92 12.37
N LEU A 56 3.47 -18.01 12.42
CA LEU A 56 4.91 -17.94 12.74
C LEU A 56 5.68 -17.13 11.68
N HIS A 57 5.40 -17.34 10.39
CA HIS A 57 6.01 -16.55 9.33
C HIS A 57 5.56 -15.09 9.37
N GLY A 58 4.28 -14.83 9.63
CA GLY A 58 3.77 -13.48 9.82
C GLY A 58 4.46 -12.76 10.97
N LEU A 59 4.64 -13.43 12.11
CA LEU A 59 5.37 -12.88 13.25
C LEU A 59 6.84 -12.57 12.90
N ALA A 60 7.52 -13.49 12.21
CA ALA A 60 8.89 -13.27 11.78
C ALA A 60 9.03 -12.06 10.84
N ILE A 61 8.09 -11.88 9.91
CA ILE A 61 8.04 -10.71 9.00
C ILE A 61 7.88 -9.43 9.82
N THR A 62 6.89 -9.38 10.74
CA THR A 62 6.62 -8.17 11.51
C THR A 62 7.77 -7.79 12.45
N GLN A 63 8.54 -8.77 12.93
CA GLN A 63 9.73 -8.52 13.77
C GLN A 63 10.96 -8.07 12.99
N SER A 64 11.02 -8.36 11.68
CA SER A 64 12.17 -8.06 10.83
C SER A 64 11.93 -6.97 9.80
N ILE A 65 10.71 -6.40 9.74
CA ILE A 65 10.39 -5.36 8.76
C ILE A 65 11.09 -4.05 9.11
N GLU A 66 11.83 -3.52 8.15
CA GLU A 66 12.48 -2.22 8.22
C GLU A 66 12.03 -1.35 7.04
N ALA A 67 11.70 -0.08 7.31
CA ALA A 67 11.34 0.87 6.27
C ALA A 67 12.59 1.57 5.72
N ASP A 68 12.93 1.33 4.47
CA ASP A 68 13.97 2.10 3.77
C ASP A 68 13.42 3.47 3.35
N LYS A 69 13.59 4.44 4.25
CA LYS A 69 13.17 5.83 4.03
C LYS A 69 13.87 6.47 2.84
N THR A 70 15.11 6.08 2.57
CA THR A 70 15.89 6.62 1.44
C THR A 70 15.30 6.13 0.11
N ALA A 71 15.02 4.82 -0.01
CA ALA A 71 14.37 4.27 -1.19
C ALA A 71 12.96 4.85 -1.37
N MET A 72 12.19 5.02 -0.28
CA MET A 72 10.86 5.65 -0.33
C MET A 72 10.95 7.08 -0.86
N ASN A 73 11.88 7.90 -0.36
CA ASN A 73 12.08 9.27 -0.85
C ASN A 73 12.54 9.31 -2.32
N ASN A 74 13.43 8.40 -2.73
CA ASN A 74 13.88 8.32 -4.11
C ASN A 74 12.78 7.91 -5.11
N ASN A 75 11.73 7.26 -4.62
CA ASN A 75 10.56 6.88 -5.40
C ASN A 75 9.50 8.00 -5.49
N LEU A 76 9.67 9.11 -4.75
CA LEU A 76 8.82 10.28 -4.91
C LEU A 76 9.16 10.95 -6.24
N THR A 77 8.37 10.67 -7.26
CA THR A 77 8.54 11.29 -8.58
C THR A 77 7.94 12.71 -8.60
N PRO A 78 8.51 13.65 -9.37
CA PRO A 78 7.96 14.99 -9.50
C PRO A 78 6.48 15.01 -9.86
N GLY A 79 6.01 14.04 -10.65
CA GLY A 79 4.61 13.90 -11.05
C GLY A 79 3.60 13.74 -9.90
N LEU A 80 4.05 13.28 -8.72
CA LEU A 80 3.19 13.17 -7.53
C LEU A 80 2.68 14.53 -7.03
N LEU A 81 3.43 15.60 -7.28
CA LEU A 81 3.08 16.96 -6.88
C LEU A 81 2.29 17.73 -7.94
N ALA A 82 2.04 17.11 -9.10
CA ALA A 82 1.37 17.76 -10.23
C ALA A 82 -0.04 18.23 -9.87
N GLU A 83 -0.78 17.42 -9.13
CA GLU A 83 -2.14 17.78 -8.70
C GLU A 83 -2.13 18.92 -7.70
N ALA A 84 -1.23 18.87 -6.71
CA ALA A 84 -1.07 19.94 -5.72
C ALA A 84 -0.68 21.26 -6.37
N ALA A 85 0.26 21.26 -7.31
CA ALA A 85 0.65 22.43 -8.09
C ALA A 85 -0.52 22.98 -8.91
N THR A 86 -1.29 22.10 -9.54
CA THR A 86 -2.48 22.49 -10.30
C THR A 86 -3.52 23.21 -9.42
N TYR A 87 -3.81 22.67 -8.23
CA TYR A 87 -4.76 23.32 -7.32
C TYR A 87 -4.25 24.64 -6.75
N ALA A 88 -2.95 24.73 -6.45
CA ALA A 88 -2.34 25.98 -5.99
C ALA A 88 -2.45 27.08 -7.05
N LEU A 89 -2.21 26.75 -8.32
CA LEU A 89 -2.38 27.67 -9.45
C LEU A 89 -3.83 28.02 -9.72
N ALA A 90 -4.74 27.04 -9.58
CA ALA A 90 -6.18 27.24 -9.83
C ALA A 90 -6.85 28.23 -8.86
N ALA A 91 -6.18 28.61 -7.78
CA ALA A 91 -6.61 29.72 -6.92
C ALA A 91 -6.47 31.10 -7.62
N TYR A 92 -5.66 31.20 -8.68
CA TYR A 92 -5.31 32.45 -9.34
C TYR A 92 -5.62 32.45 -10.84
N MET A 93 -5.93 31.32 -11.46
CA MET A 93 -6.23 31.17 -12.88
C MET A 93 -7.23 30.05 -13.13
N PRO A 94 -7.84 29.94 -14.33
CA PRO A 94 -8.71 28.84 -14.69
C PRO A 94 -7.97 27.48 -14.56
N LYS A 95 -8.65 26.47 -14.01
CA LYS A 95 -8.06 25.12 -13.76
C LYS A 95 -7.47 24.50 -15.02
N SER A 96 -8.08 24.72 -16.17
CA SER A 96 -7.58 24.22 -17.46
C SER A 96 -6.22 24.82 -17.83
N GLU A 97 -6.00 26.11 -17.56
CA GLU A 97 -4.72 26.77 -17.80
C GLU A 97 -3.67 26.29 -16.81
N ALA A 98 -4.03 26.15 -15.52
CA ALA A 98 -3.16 25.58 -14.51
C ALA A 98 -2.69 24.15 -14.88
N GLN A 99 -3.60 23.30 -15.38
CA GLN A 99 -3.26 21.96 -15.83
C GLN A 99 -2.29 21.94 -17.02
N LEU A 100 -2.46 22.85 -17.98
CA LEU A 100 -1.56 22.97 -19.13
C LEU A 100 -0.16 23.41 -18.67
N LEU A 101 -0.07 24.42 -17.81
CA LEU A 101 1.22 24.89 -17.28
C LEU A 101 1.97 23.77 -16.55
N VAL A 102 1.30 23.02 -15.69
CA VAL A 102 1.92 21.90 -14.96
C VAL A 102 2.36 20.81 -15.90
N LYS A 103 1.52 20.44 -16.90
CA LYS A 103 1.86 19.43 -17.91
C LYS A 103 3.09 19.83 -18.72
N ASP A 104 3.14 21.06 -19.19
CA ASP A 104 4.25 21.56 -20.01
C ASP A 104 5.56 21.62 -19.21
N ALA A 105 5.49 22.01 -17.93
CA ALA A 105 6.64 22.01 -17.03
C ALA A 105 7.17 20.59 -16.76
N ILE A 106 6.28 19.61 -16.57
CA ILE A 106 6.67 18.21 -16.39
C ILE A 106 7.33 17.66 -17.67
N GLN A 107 6.77 17.96 -18.85
CA GLN A 107 7.35 17.54 -20.11
C GLN A 107 8.72 18.17 -20.35
N ALA A 108 8.92 19.43 -19.99
CA ALA A 108 10.20 20.10 -20.10
C ALA A 108 11.30 19.45 -19.23
N VAL A 109 10.95 18.98 -18.04
CA VAL A 109 11.89 18.23 -17.17
C VAL A 109 12.16 16.83 -17.70
N SER A 110 11.14 16.14 -18.22
CA SER A 110 11.28 14.77 -18.72
C SER A 110 12.17 14.66 -19.97
N GLY A 111 12.33 15.74 -20.72
CA GLY A 111 13.21 15.82 -21.90
C GLY A 111 14.65 16.25 -21.63
N CYS A 112 14.98 16.61 -20.39
CA CYS A 112 16.31 17.07 -20.01
C CYS A 112 17.05 16.00 -19.21
N ASP A 113 18.27 15.65 -19.65
CA ASP A 113 19.22 14.78 -18.90
C ASP A 113 19.62 15.34 -17.51
N ASN A 114 19.16 16.54 -17.18
CA ASN A 114 19.53 17.25 -15.97
C ASN A 114 18.53 16.93 -14.84
N LYS A 115 18.79 15.88 -14.07
CA LYS A 115 18.03 15.40 -12.90
C LYS A 115 17.87 16.44 -11.77
N GLN A 116 18.41 17.65 -11.93
CA GLN A 116 18.45 18.71 -10.92
C GLN A 116 17.35 19.76 -11.08
N LYS A 117 16.62 19.81 -12.20
CA LYS A 117 15.50 20.75 -12.37
C LYS A 117 14.18 20.07 -12.03
N ASP A 118 13.55 20.56 -10.98
CA ASP A 118 12.18 20.20 -10.62
C ASP A 118 11.19 21.02 -11.48
N PHE A 119 10.08 20.40 -11.92
CA PHE A 119 9.04 21.11 -12.66
C PHE A 119 8.44 22.29 -11.87
N LEU A 120 8.44 22.20 -10.53
CA LEU A 120 8.02 23.30 -9.65
C LEU A 120 8.93 24.52 -9.77
N ASP A 121 10.23 24.34 -10.02
CA ASP A 121 11.15 25.46 -10.25
C ASP A 121 10.86 26.18 -11.57
N ILE A 122 10.48 25.42 -12.61
CA ILE A 122 10.06 25.99 -13.89
C ILE A 122 8.81 26.83 -13.71
N ILE A 123 7.80 26.30 -13.01
CA ILE A 123 6.55 27.04 -12.78
C ILE A 123 6.80 28.25 -11.89
N ALA A 124 7.57 28.10 -10.81
CA ALA A 124 7.89 29.19 -9.89
C ALA A 124 8.61 30.34 -10.58
N SER A 125 9.52 30.04 -11.51
CA SER A 125 10.28 31.06 -12.26
C SER A 125 9.41 31.81 -13.30
N SER A 126 8.37 31.17 -13.80
CA SER A 126 7.47 31.75 -14.81
C SER A 126 6.18 32.36 -14.22
N ASN A 127 5.98 32.25 -12.91
CA ASN A 127 4.75 32.64 -12.24
C ASN A 127 5.00 33.66 -11.13
N THR A 128 4.22 34.75 -11.13
CA THR A 128 4.31 35.85 -10.15
C THR A 128 3.30 35.78 -9.01
N HIS A 129 2.45 34.74 -8.99
CA HIS A 129 1.47 34.56 -7.93
C HIS A 129 2.13 34.18 -6.61
N PRO A 130 1.59 34.61 -5.46
CA PRO A 130 2.18 34.37 -4.14
C PRO A 130 1.90 32.94 -3.65
N ILE A 131 2.46 31.95 -4.34
CA ILE A 131 2.33 30.54 -4.01
C ILE A 131 3.58 30.11 -3.21
N ASN A 132 3.36 29.42 -2.09
CA ASN A 132 4.44 28.87 -1.30
C ASN A 132 4.89 27.53 -1.90
N TRP A 133 5.80 27.60 -2.89
CA TRP A 133 6.33 26.43 -3.60
C TRP A 133 7.13 25.49 -2.70
N GLU A 134 7.78 26.01 -1.66
CA GLU A 134 8.52 25.21 -0.69
C GLU A 134 7.59 24.34 0.15
N ALA A 135 6.45 24.89 0.58
CA ALA A 135 5.43 24.12 1.27
C ALA A 135 4.83 23.01 0.40
N LEU A 136 4.71 23.24 -0.92
CA LEU A 136 4.22 22.23 -1.87
C LEU A 136 5.21 21.05 -2.03
N ARG A 137 6.51 21.27 -1.84
CA ARG A 137 7.52 20.21 -1.92
C ARG A 137 7.53 19.27 -0.73
N ASN A 138 6.96 19.70 0.40
CA ASN A 138 7.00 18.89 1.62
C ASN A 138 5.93 17.79 1.58
N PRO A 139 6.32 16.50 1.45
CA PRO A 139 5.38 15.39 1.37
C PRO A 139 4.53 15.22 2.63
N THR A 140 4.97 15.73 3.78
CA THR A 140 4.20 15.65 5.04
C THR A 140 2.91 16.45 4.98
N ASN A 141 2.80 17.45 4.09
CA ASN A 141 1.59 18.25 3.91
C ASN A 141 0.46 17.48 3.21
N TYR A 142 0.74 16.28 2.68
CA TYR A 142 -0.21 15.46 1.94
C TYR A 142 -0.63 14.19 2.68
N LEU A 143 -0.25 14.03 3.94
CA LEU A 143 -0.60 12.86 4.75
C LEU A 143 -2.09 12.79 5.11
N GLY A 144 -2.82 13.90 5.01
CA GLY A 144 -4.24 13.94 5.33
C GLY A 144 -4.53 13.40 6.72
N ALA A 145 -5.44 12.42 6.82
CA ALA A 145 -5.84 11.78 8.06
C ALA A 145 -4.98 10.55 8.46
N ALA A 146 -3.85 10.29 7.78
CA ALA A 146 -3.05 9.09 8.00
C ALA A 146 -2.63 8.91 9.47
N ASN A 147 -2.16 9.98 10.12
CA ASN A 147 -1.76 9.93 11.52
C ASN A 147 -2.96 9.62 12.44
N ALA A 148 -4.12 10.23 12.18
CA ALA A 148 -5.33 9.98 12.97
C ALA A 148 -5.78 8.51 12.85
N PHE A 149 -5.68 7.90 11.67
CA PHE A 149 -5.96 6.48 11.49
C PHE A 149 -4.96 5.58 12.21
N ILE A 150 -3.66 5.92 12.17
CA ILE A 150 -2.62 5.19 12.90
C ILE A 150 -2.91 5.24 14.40
N ASP A 151 -3.18 6.43 14.94
CA ASP A 151 -3.45 6.62 16.34
C ASP A 151 -4.69 5.83 16.81
N ALA A 152 -5.76 5.85 16.01
CA ALA A 152 -6.98 5.09 16.30
C ALA A 152 -6.71 3.58 16.37
N VAL A 153 -5.93 3.02 15.45
CA VAL A 153 -5.54 1.60 15.47
C VAL A 153 -4.67 1.28 16.68
N LEU A 154 -3.70 2.14 17.00
CA LEU A 154 -2.81 1.94 18.15
C LEU A 154 -3.56 2.01 19.49
N GLU A 155 -4.60 2.84 19.59
CA GLU A 155 -5.46 2.89 20.78
C GLU A 155 -6.31 1.63 20.91
N GLU A 156 -6.81 1.07 19.81
CA GLU A 156 -7.60 -0.15 19.83
C GLU A 156 -6.77 -1.36 20.25
N VAL A 157 -5.53 -1.47 19.79
CA VAL A 157 -4.61 -2.58 20.15
C VAL A 157 -4.15 -2.53 21.60
N LYS A 158 -4.20 -1.37 22.28
CA LYS A 158 -3.82 -1.23 23.69
C LYS A 158 -4.92 -1.67 24.67
N LYS A 159 -6.14 -1.89 24.20
CA LYS A 159 -7.27 -2.41 24.99
C LYS A 159 -7.22 -3.93 25.12
#